data_37aa364dc67f89e7cc4d4c53ece23732
#
_entry.id   37aa364dc67f89e7cc4d4c53ece23732
#
_cell.length_a   1.000
_cell.length_b   1.000
_cell.length_c   1.000
_cell.angle_alpha   90.00
_cell.angle_beta   90.00
_cell.angle_gamma   90.00
#
_symmetry.space_group_name_H-M   'P 1'
#
loop_
_entity.id
_entity.type
_entity.pdbx_description
1 polymer ?
#
loop_
_entity_poly.entity_id
_entity_poly.type
_entity_poly.pdbx_seq_one_letter_code
_entity_poly.pdbx_strand_id
1 'polypeptide(L)'
;MARQAFKATVSITFENRNKKQSPLGYDQYDEIVITRQVVIGGKNKYMINGTNIQNNRVQDLFRSVSLNVNNPHFLIMQGRITKVLNMKPPEILAMIEEAVGTMMFETKKQQAQKTIEKKDAKLREINDVSILLLSH
;
A
#
# COMPACT_ATOMS: atom_id res chain seq x y z
N MET A 1 21.27 35.88 7.10
CA MET A 1 20.75 34.76 7.89
C MET A 1 19.93 33.86 6.97
N ALA A 2 20.37 32.63 6.70
CA ALA A 2 19.63 31.68 5.90
C ALA A 2 18.37 31.27 6.71
N ARG A 3 17.18 31.44 6.13
CA ARG A 3 15.93 30.93 6.72
C ARG A 3 16.00 29.41 6.70
N GLN A 4 16.08 28.80 7.85
CA GLN A 4 16.01 27.35 7.98
C GLN A 4 14.61 26.89 7.54
N ALA A 5 14.54 26.12 6.46
CA ALA A 5 13.27 25.59 5.98
C ALA A 5 12.83 24.47 6.92
N PHE A 6 11.76 24.69 7.66
CA PHE A 6 11.20 23.69 8.59
C PHE A 6 10.30 22.65 7.91
N LYS A 7 10.04 22.83 6.62
CA LYS A 7 9.04 22.05 5.90
C LYS A 7 9.46 21.87 4.45
N ALA A 8 9.38 20.61 3.97
CA ALA A 8 9.48 20.26 2.56
C ALA A 8 8.15 19.65 2.07
N THR A 9 7.73 20.02 0.86
CA THR A 9 6.50 19.52 0.26
C THR A 9 6.78 19.10 -1.18
N VAL A 10 6.34 17.90 -1.55
CA VAL A 10 6.38 17.37 -2.92
C VAL A 10 4.97 17.02 -3.33
N SER A 11 4.55 17.48 -4.48
CA SER A 11 3.25 17.15 -5.07
C SER A 11 3.44 16.57 -6.46
N ILE A 12 2.65 15.55 -6.78
CA ILE A 12 2.58 14.92 -8.10
C ILE A 12 1.13 14.99 -8.55
N THR A 13 0.89 15.51 -9.75
CA THR A 13 -0.43 15.56 -10.37
C THR A 13 -0.52 14.48 -11.43
N PHE A 14 -1.53 13.61 -11.30
CA PHE A 14 -1.87 12.59 -12.27
C PHE A 14 -3.09 13.02 -13.07
N GLU A 15 -3.02 12.87 -14.39
CA GLU A 15 -4.16 13.03 -15.27
C GLU A 15 -5.10 11.82 -15.14
N ASN A 16 -6.38 12.06 -14.94
CA ASN A 16 -7.42 11.04 -14.70
C ASN A 16 -8.59 11.19 -15.67
N ARG A 17 -8.30 11.47 -16.96
CA ARG A 17 -9.34 11.62 -17.99
C ARG A 17 -9.95 10.29 -18.41
N ASN A 18 -9.17 9.21 -18.37
CA ASN A 18 -9.68 7.87 -18.69
C ASN A 18 -10.40 7.26 -17.49
N LYS A 19 -11.71 7.50 -17.40
CA LYS A 19 -12.53 7.07 -16.28
C LYS A 19 -12.61 5.54 -16.10
N LYS A 20 -12.36 4.77 -17.18
CA LYS A 20 -12.33 3.29 -17.12
C LYS A 20 -11.12 2.76 -16.32
N GLN A 21 -10.04 3.53 -16.28
CA GLN A 21 -8.80 3.20 -15.55
C GLN A 21 -8.64 4.02 -14.28
N SER A 22 -9.66 4.79 -13.91
CA SER A 22 -9.63 5.62 -12.70
C SER A 22 -9.55 4.75 -11.44
N PRO A 23 -8.78 5.16 -10.44
CA PRO A 23 -8.83 4.52 -9.13
C PRO A 23 -10.22 4.61 -8.53
N LEU A 24 -10.63 3.58 -7.77
CA LEU A 24 -11.94 3.52 -7.12
C LEU A 24 -12.18 4.74 -6.22
N GLY A 25 -13.28 5.46 -6.50
CA GLY A 25 -13.69 6.66 -5.75
C GLY A 25 -13.07 7.96 -6.22
N TYR A 26 -12.33 7.96 -7.33
CA TYR A 26 -11.73 9.17 -7.91
C TYR A 26 -12.24 9.47 -9.34
N ASP A 27 -13.26 8.78 -9.81
CA ASP A 27 -13.80 8.90 -11.18
C ASP A 27 -14.35 10.30 -11.48
N GLN A 28 -14.78 11.03 -10.46
CA GLN A 28 -15.31 12.39 -10.57
C GLN A 28 -14.22 13.47 -10.79
N TYR A 29 -12.93 13.12 -10.56
CA TYR A 29 -11.84 14.07 -10.70
C TYR A 29 -11.09 13.84 -12.01
N ASP A 30 -10.80 14.92 -12.74
CA ASP A 30 -9.97 14.86 -13.97
C ASP A 30 -8.47 14.85 -13.65
N GLU A 31 -8.13 15.28 -12.44
CA GLU A 31 -6.76 15.25 -11.92
C GLU A 31 -6.76 14.72 -10.48
N ILE A 32 -5.73 13.95 -10.17
CA ILE A 32 -5.48 13.45 -8.81
C ILE A 32 -4.13 13.98 -8.36
N VAL A 33 -4.16 14.84 -7.34
CA VAL A 33 -2.95 15.46 -6.77
C VAL A 33 -2.55 14.71 -5.51
N ILE A 34 -1.40 14.07 -5.53
CA ILE A 34 -0.83 13.41 -4.35
C ILE A 34 0.28 14.28 -3.79
N THR A 35 0.18 14.63 -2.53
CA THR A 35 1.13 15.50 -1.85
C THR A 35 1.72 14.79 -0.63
N ARG A 36 3.04 14.79 -0.54
CA ARG A 36 3.77 14.40 0.66
C ARG A 36 4.46 15.63 1.26
N GLN A 37 4.27 15.80 2.56
CA GLN A 37 4.87 16.89 3.32
C GLN A 37 5.72 16.32 4.46
N VAL A 38 6.94 16.79 4.57
CA VAL A 38 7.87 16.46 5.65
C VAL A 38 8.14 17.71 6.46
N VAL A 39 7.99 17.62 7.77
CA VAL A 39 8.29 18.69 8.73
C VAL A 39 9.48 18.24 9.57
N ILE A 40 10.49 19.09 9.71
CA ILE A 40 11.69 18.79 10.54
C ILE A 40 11.23 18.63 12.00
N GLY A 41 11.55 17.49 12.62
CA GLY A 41 11.12 17.17 13.98
C GLY A 41 9.64 16.76 14.12
N GLY A 42 8.90 16.67 12.99
CA GLY A 42 7.49 16.31 12.94
C GLY A 42 7.19 15.04 12.17
N LYS A 43 5.88 14.69 12.12
CA LYS A 43 5.40 13.55 11.36
C LYS A 43 5.25 13.88 9.87
N ASN A 44 5.48 12.90 9.00
CA ASN A 44 5.13 13.00 7.59
C ASN A 44 3.61 13.11 7.42
N LYS A 45 3.18 14.00 6.53
CA LYS A 45 1.78 14.13 6.13
C LYS A 45 1.61 13.71 4.68
N TYR A 46 0.53 13.01 4.41
CA TYR A 46 0.14 12.59 3.07
C TYR A 46 -1.24 13.17 2.76
N MET A 47 -1.44 13.64 1.55
CA MET A 47 -2.70 14.24 1.11
C MET A 47 -3.04 13.74 -0.29
N ILE A 48 -4.34 13.52 -0.54
CA ILE A 48 -4.88 13.35 -1.90
C ILE A 48 -5.91 14.46 -2.11
N ASN A 49 -5.76 15.21 -3.18
CA ASN A 49 -6.60 16.37 -3.52
C ASN A 49 -6.81 17.32 -2.31
N GLY A 50 -5.72 17.58 -1.57
CA GLY A 50 -5.75 18.46 -0.40
C GLY A 50 -6.26 17.82 0.89
N THR A 51 -6.86 16.63 0.85
CA THR A 51 -7.37 15.93 2.03
C THR A 51 -6.28 15.10 2.68
N ASN A 52 -6.09 15.27 4.01
CA ASN A 52 -5.13 14.46 4.77
C ASN A 52 -5.56 13.00 4.84
N ILE A 53 -4.64 12.12 4.54
CA ILE A 53 -4.87 10.66 4.55
C ILE A 53 -3.69 9.92 5.16
N GLN A 54 -3.89 8.64 5.46
CA GLN A 54 -2.82 7.76 5.92
C GLN A 54 -1.98 7.27 4.73
N ASN A 55 -0.69 6.98 4.97
CA ASN A 55 0.23 6.46 3.96
C ASN A 55 -0.31 5.20 3.26
N ASN A 56 -0.97 4.30 4.01
CA ASN A 56 -1.54 3.07 3.45
C ASN A 56 -2.56 3.36 2.32
N ARG A 57 -3.37 4.41 2.47
CA ARG A 57 -4.33 4.82 1.44
C ARG A 57 -3.65 5.31 0.16
N VAL A 58 -2.51 6.00 0.28
CA VAL A 58 -1.70 6.38 -0.89
C VAL A 58 -1.15 5.15 -1.59
N GLN A 59 -0.63 4.19 -0.83
CA GLN A 59 -0.13 2.93 -1.39
C GLN A 59 -1.23 2.12 -2.07
N ASP A 60 -2.42 2.05 -1.46
CA ASP A 60 -3.57 1.34 -2.03
C ASP A 60 -4.03 2.01 -3.33
N LEU A 61 -4.02 3.36 -3.40
CA LEU A 61 -4.32 4.09 -4.63
C LEU A 61 -3.32 3.73 -5.73
N PHE A 62 -2.01 3.73 -5.45
CA PHE A 62 -1.01 3.33 -6.43
C PHE A 62 -1.17 1.87 -6.87
N ARG A 63 -1.43 0.96 -5.94
CA ARG A 63 -1.68 -0.46 -6.25
C ARG A 63 -2.93 -0.67 -7.11
N SER A 64 -3.99 0.13 -6.89
CA SER A 64 -5.24 0.01 -7.66
C SER A 64 -5.06 0.33 -9.14
N VAL A 65 -4.04 1.12 -9.49
CA VAL A 65 -3.66 1.45 -10.88
C VAL A 65 -2.37 0.74 -11.32
N SER A 66 -1.99 -0.32 -10.61
CA SER A 66 -0.79 -1.12 -10.87
C SER A 66 0.53 -0.32 -10.83
N LEU A 67 0.53 0.81 -10.12
CA LEU A 67 1.71 1.65 -9.91
C LEU A 67 2.25 1.41 -8.49
N ASN A 68 3.39 0.73 -8.39
CA ASN A 68 4.08 0.57 -7.11
C ASN A 68 5.51 1.10 -7.17
N VAL A 69 5.75 2.17 -6.43
CA VAL A 69 7.07 2.84 -6.39
C VAL A 69 8.18 1.97 -5.79
N ASN A 70 7.82 0.89 -5.10
CA ASN A 70 8.80 -0.03 -4.51
C ASN A 70 9.29 -1.09 -5.50
N ASN A 71 8.55 -1.31 -6.58
CA ASN A 71 8.89 -2.28 -7.61
C ASN A 71 9.51 -1.59 -8.83
N PRO A 72 10.62 -2.11 -9.35
CA PRO A 72 11.39 -1.46 -10.42
C PRO A 72 10.79 -1.64 -11.82
N HIS A 73 9.64 -2.31 -11.98
CA HIS A 73 9.07 -2.61 -13.30
C HIS A 73 8.59 -1.34 -14.05
N PHE A 74 8.27 -0.25 -13.35
CA PHE A 74 7.88 1.01 -14.00
C PHE A 74 8.66 2.23 -13.51
N LEU A 75 9.33 2.15 -12.35
CA LEU A 75 10.16 3.22 -11.80
C LEU A 75 11.56 2.71 -11.46
N ILE A 76 12.53 3.06 -12.30
CA ILE A 76 13.93 2.74 -12.04
C ILE A 76 14.60 4.00 -11.48
N MET A 77 14.91 3.98 -10.19
CA MET A 77 15.65 5.07 -9.56
C MET A 77 17.11 5.06 -10.04
N GLN A 78 17.66 6.25 -10.27
CA GLN A 78 19.06 6.42 -10.62
C GLN A 78 20.00 5.67 -9.65
N GLY A 79 20.95 4.91 -10.19
CA GLY A 79 21.90 4.10 -9.42
C GLY A 79 21.35 2.78 -8.85
N ARG A 80 20.08 2.42 -9.10
CA ARG A 80 19.46 1.16 -8.62
C ARG A 80 19.21 0.11 -9.70
N ILE A 81 19.70 0.32 -10.90
CA ILE A 81 19.51 -0.62 -12.01
C ILE A 81 20.11 -2.01 -11.72
N THR A 82 21.22 -2.06 -10.98
CA THR A 82 21.87 -3.32 -10.55
C THR A 82 21.00 -4.16 -9.61
N LYS A 83 20.05 -3.53 -8.88
CA LYS A 83 19.13 -4.26 -8.02
C LYS A 83 18.22 -5.19 -8.82
N VAL A 84 17.79 -4.76 -10.00
CA VAL A 84 16.91 -5.57 -10.88
C VAL A 84 17.62 -6.83 -11.36
N LEU A 85 18.91 -6.72 -11.68
CA LEU A 85 19.72 -7.85 -12.15
C LEU A 85 20.01 -8.89 -11.06
N ASN A 86 19.98 -8.49 -9.79
CA ASN A 86 20.28 -9.31 -8.63
C ASN A 86 19.03 -9.71 -7.83
N MET A 87 17.83 -9.59 -8.41
CA MET A 87 16.58 -9.96 -7.74
C MET A 87 16.48 -11.47 -7.53
N LYS A 88 16.01 -11.85 -6.35
CA LYS A 88 15.71 -13.23 -6.02
C LYS A 88 14.38 -13.68 -6.65
N PRO A 89 14.17 -14.98 -6.93
CA PRO A 89 12.93 -15.48 -7.53
C PRO A 89 11.64 -14.99 -6.86
N PRO A 90 11.51 -14.93 -5.52
CA PRO A 90 10.31 -14.38 -4.87
C PRO A 90 10.09 -12.88 -5.15
N GLU A 91 11.18 -12.10 -5.32
CA GLU A 91 11.08 -10.67 -5.64
C GLU A 91 10.62 -10.48 -7.09
N ILE A 92 11.06 -11.34 -8.02
CA ILE A 92 10.62 -11.36 -9.42
C ILE A 92 9.14 -11.72 -9.49
N LEU A 93 8.69 -12.74 -8.74
CA LEU A 93 7.27 -13.12 -8.67
C LEU A 93 6.43 -11.96 -8.17
N ALA A 94 6.82 -11.33 -7.07
CA ALA A 94 6.12 -10.16 -6.52
C ALA A 94 6.04 -9.01 -7.54
N MET A 95 7.08 -8.80 -8.34
CA MET A 95 7.09 -7.81 -9.40
C MET A 95 6.08 -8.14 -10.52
N ILE A 96 5.96 -9.43 -10.89
CA ILE A 96 4.98 -9.89 -11.89
C ILE A 96 3.56 -9.74 -11.36
N GLU A 97 3.30 -10.15 -10.11
CA GLU A 97 2.00 -10.02 -9.45
C GLU A 97 1.56 -8.54 -9.35
N GLU A 98 2.49 -7.65 -9.10
CA GLU A 98 2.24 -6.21 -9.09
C GLU A 98 1.91 -5.69 -10.49
N ALA A 99 2.66 -6.07 -11.51
CA ALA A 99 2.43 -5.65 -12.89
C ALA A 99 1.06 -6.12 -13.43
N VAL A 100 0.60 -7.30 -12.98
CA VAL A 100 -0.73 -7.85 -13.30
C VAL A 100 -1.83 -7.24 -12.42
N GLY A 101 -1.48 -6.55 -11.33
CA GLY A 101 -2.43 -5.95 -10.39
C GLY A 101 -3.03 -6.92 -9.37
N THR A 102 -2.47 -8.13 -9.23
CA THR A 102 -2.98 -9.15 -8.30
C THR A 102 -2.49 -8.99 -6.86
N MET A 103 -1.44 -8.21 -6.64
CA MET A 103 -0.79 -8.02 -5.34
C MET A 103 -1.76 -7.53 -4.24
N MET A 104 -2.73 -6.68 -4.59
CA MET A 104 -3.74 -6.21 -3.64
C MET A 104 -4.62 -7.35 -3.13
N PHE A 105 -4.99 -8.27 -4.01
CA PHE A 105 -5.81 -9.43 -3.65
C PHE A 105 -5.03 -10.42 -2.79
N GLU A 106 -3.76 -10.68 -3.12
CA GLU A 106 -2.90 -11.57 -2.34
C GLU A 106 -2.69 -11.03 -0.91
N THR A 107 -2.47 -9.73 -0.76
CA THR A 107 -2.35 -9.09 0.55
C THR A 107 -3.63 -9.26 1.38
N LYS A 108 -4.81 -9.06 0.78
CA LYS A 108 -6.10 -9.25 1.45
C LYS A 108 -6.36 -10.71 1.81
N LYS A 109 -6.00 -11.64 0.93
CA LYS A 109 -6.11 -13.08 1.16
C LYS A 109 -5.27 -13.50 2.36
N GLN A 110 -4.00 -13.07 2.43
CA GLN A 110 -3.13 -13.37 3.56
C GLN A 110 -3.65 -12.80 4.89
N GLN A 111 -4.22 -11.59 4.87
CA GLN A 111 -4.84 -11.00 6.07
C GLN A 111 -6.08 -11.78 6.51
N ALA A 112 -6.93 -12.20 5.56
CA ALA A 112 -8.09 -13.03 5.83
C ALA A 112 -7.67 -14.39 6.43
N GLN A 113 -6.69 -15.04 5.82
CA GLN A 113 -6.15 -16.32 6.30
C GLN A 113 -5.64 -16.24 7.75
N LYS A 114 -4.82 -15.24 8.07
CA LYS A 114 -4.36 -15.01 9.45
C LYS A 114 -5.50 -14.76 10.43
N THR A 115 -6.57 -14.14 9.98
CA THR A 115 -7.75 -13.89 10.80
C THR A 115 -8.51 -15.19 11.06
N ILE A 116 -8.66 -16.05 10.05
CA ILE A 116 -9.29 -17.36 10.17
C ILE A 116 -8.50 -18.23 11.13
N GLU A 117 -7.18 -18.35 10.95
CA GLU A 117 -6.31 -19.13 11.83
C GLU A 117 -6.43 -18.71 13.31
N LYS A 118 -6.47 -17.40 13.57
CA LYS A 118 -6.69 -16.88 14.94
C LYS A 118 -8.06 -17.25 15.49
N LYS A 119 -9.09 -17.24 14.67
CA LYS A 119 -10.46 -17.60 15.06
C LYS A 119 -10.58 -19.09 15.31
N ASP A 120 -9.97 -19.92 14.49
CA ASP A 120 -9.95 -21.37 14.65
C ASP A 120 -9.21 -21.78 15.93
N ALA A 121 -8.06 -21.17 16.22
CA ALA A 121 -7.36 -21.39 17.47
C ALA A 121 -8.23 -21.07 18.68
N LYS A 122 -8.96 -19.95 18.65
CA LYS A 122 -9.85 -19.55 19.74
C LYS A 122 -11.07 -20.47 19.86
N LEU A 123 -11.60 -20.98 18.76
CA LEU A 123 -12.68 -21.96 18.77
C LEU A 123 -12.24 -23.29 19.41
N ARG A 124 -11.04 -23.77 19.11
CA ARG A 124 -10.48 -24.97 19.75
C ARG A 124 -10.36 -24.77 21.25
N GLU A 125 -9.82 -23.65 21.70
CA GLU A 125 -9.71 -23.32 23.11
C GLU A 125 -11.09 -23.33 23.81
N ILE A 126 -12.11 -22.73 23.20
CA ILE A 126 -13.47 -22.72 23.75
C ILE A 126 -14.07 -24.14 23.80
N ASN A 127 -13.87 -24.94 22.75
CA ASN A 127 -14.35 -26.32 22.71
C ASN A 127 -13.69 -27.17 23.79
N ASP A 128 -12.38 -27.04 24.00
CA ASP A 128 -11.65 -27.78 25.01
C ASP A 128 -12.18 -27.45 26.42
N VAL A 129 -12.42 -26.17 26.70
CA VAL A 129 -13.02 -25.72 27.98
C VAL A 129 -14.45 -26.25 28.13
N SER A 130 -15.26 -26.25 27.03
CA SER A 130 -16.62 -26.75 27.06
C SER A 130 -16.68 -28.25 27.34
N ILE A 131 -15.77 -29.04 26.74
CA ILE A 131 -15.67 -30.48 26.99
C ILE A 131 -15.28 -30.76 28.46
N LEU A 132 -14.35 -30.00 29.02
CA LEU A 132 -13.96 -30.11 30.43
C LEU A 132 -15.11 -29.81 31.38
N LEU A 133 -15.97 -28.83 31.08
CA LEU A 133 -17.14 -28.46 31.89
C LEU A 133 -18.27 -29.51 31.79
N LEU A 134 -18.38 -30.24 30.70
CA LEU A 134 -19.41 -31.28 30.51
C LEU A 134 -18.97 -32.65 31.09
N SER A 135 -17.70 -32.82 31.43
CA SER A 135 -17.14 -34.05 31.98
C SER A 135 -17.14 -34.08 33.52
N HIS A 136 -17.65 -33.03 34.16
CA HIS A 136 -17.89 -32.91 35.59
C HIS A 136 -19.40 -32.83 35.90
#